data_c132a9346d59b71242208a633b6e7357
#
_entry.id   c132a9346d59b71242208a633b6e7357
#
_cell.length_a   1.000
_cell.length_b   1.000
_cell.length_c   1.000
_cell.angle_alpha   90.00
_cell.angle_beta   90.00
_cell.angle_gamma   90.00
#
_symmetry.space_group_name_H-M   'P 1'
#
loop_
_entity.id
_entity.type
_entity.pdbx_description
1 polymer ?
#
loop_
_entity_poly.entity_id
_entity_poly.type
_entity_poly.pdbx_seq_one_letter_code
_entity_poly.pdbx_strand_id
1 'polypeptide(L)'
;MLEIAREQGALDGWVEAIEALESLTSRPEFVAALQADGMTDENFQVIVRRVMPNVTTAQLNLFRLLRRKSRLSLGPDIASFFRELVDNERGIARAVVTSAVELDADRQAQLERRLAEETGKQVTVETKVDPSILGGLIVRIGDRLVDGSTRARLRALRSQLERAAL
;
A
#
# COMPACT_ATOMS: atom_id res chain seq x y z
N MET A 1 10.12 -5.22 12.20
CA MET A 1 8.69 -5.40 12.49
C MET A 1 8.17 -6.72 11.93
N LEU A 2 8.27 -6.97 10.63
CA LEU A 2 7.82 -8.22 10.03
C LEU A 2 8.49 -9.47 10.64
N GLU A 3 9.80 -9.43 10.85
CA GLU A 3 10.54 -10.52 11.49
C GLU A 3 10.01 -10.79 12.92
N ILE A 4 9.80 -9.75 13.72
CA ILE A 4 9.25 -9.89 15.06
C ILE A 4 7.82 -10.46 15.03
N ALA A 5 6.99 -9.98 14.10
CA ALA A 5 5.63 -10.47 13.89
C ALA A 5 5.62 -11.96 13.51
N ARG A 6 6.56 -12.37 12.68
CA ARG A 6 6.72 -13.76 12.21
C ARG A 6 7.24 -14.67 13.32
N GLU A 7 8.27 -14.27 14.06
CA GLU A 7 8.81 -15.03 15.19
C GLU A 7 7.78 -15.27 16.30
N GLN A 8 6.88 -14.30 16.50
CA GLN A 8 5.84 -14.36 17.52
C GLN A 8 4.53 -15.01 17.04
N GLY A 9 4.41 -15.34 15.74
CA GLY A 9 3.16 -15.81 15.16
C GLY A 9 2.00 -14.79 15.26
N ALA A 10 2.32 -13.51 15.40
CA ALA A 10 1.39 -12.43 15.73
C ALA A 10 1.20 -11.44 14.57
N LEU A 11 1.26 -11.94 13.31
CA LEU A 11 1.20 -11.10 12.12
C LEU A 11 -0.07 -10.25 12.07
N ASP A 12 -1.23 -10.85 12.39
CA ASP A 12 -2.52 -10.14 12.38
C ASP A 12 -2.56 -9.04 13.45
N GLY A 13 -2.03 -9.30 14.64
CA GLY A 13 -1.92 -8.28 15.69
C GLY A 13 -1.01 -7.11 15.32
N TRP A 14 0.00 -7.34 14.48
CA TRP A 14 0.82 -6.26 13.95
C TRP A 14 0.11 -5.49 12.83
N VAL A 15 -0.70 -6.15 12.01
CA VAL A 15 -1.55 -5.47 11.01
C VAL A 15 -2.50 -4.50 11.72
N GLU A 16 -3.23 -4.96 12.75
CA GLU A 16 -4.12 -4.10 13.55
C GLU A 16 -3.37 -2.91 14.18
N ALA A 17 -2.17 -3.16 14.70
CA ALA A 17 -1.36 -2.09 15.30
C ALA A 17 -0.94 -1.02 14.29
N ILE A 18 -0.57 -1.43 13.09
CA ILE A 18 -0.14 -0.51 12.04
C ILE A 18 -1.34 0.25 11.44
N GLU A 19 -2.51 -0.36 11.34
CA GLU A 19 -3.75 0.31 10.95
C GLU A 19 -4.17 1.37 12.00
N ALA A 20 -4.02 1.06 13.28
CA ALA A 20 -4.24 2.03 14.35
C ALA A 20 -3.23 3.19 14.29
N LEU A 21 -1.95 2.90 14.00
CA LEU A 21 -0.94 3.94 13.78
C LEU A 21 -1.33 4.86 12.62
N GLU A 22 -1.73 4.28 11.49
CA GLU A 22 -2.20 5.03 10.32
C GLU A 22 -3.40 5.92 10.67
N SER A 23 -4.39 5.37 11.36
CA SER A 23 -5.58 6.14 11.80
C SER A 23 -5.22 7.33 12.69
N LEU A 24 -4.29 7.13 13.64
CA LEU A 24 -3.82 8.18 14.56
C LEU A 24 -2.98 9.26 13.85
N THR A 25 -2.33 8.93 12.74
CA THR A 25 -1.34 9.80 12.09
C THR A 25 -1.75 10.30 10.72
N SER A 26 -2.94 9.90 10.22
CA SER A 26 -3.47 10.35 8.93
C SER A 26 -3.79 11.84 8.88
N ARG A 27 -4.02 12.48 10.03
CA ARG A 27 -4.34 13.88 10.12
C ARG A 27 -3.17 14.66 10.72
N PRO A 28 -2.64 15.67 10.01
CA PRO A 28 -1.50 16.47 10.49
C PRO A 28 -1.73 17.12 11.86
N GLU A 29 -2.97 17.54 12.15
CA GLU A 29 -3.32 18.13 13.43
C GLU A 29 -3.19 17.16 14.60
N PHE A 30 -3.49 15.86 14.39
CA PHE A 30 -3.28 14.85 15.43
C PHE A 30 -1.80 14.56 15.63
N VAL A 31 -1.03 14.49 14.55
CA VAL A 31 0.43 14.34 14.64
C VAL A 31 1.05 15.49 15.43
N ALA A 32 0.65 16.74 15.14
CA ALA A 32 1.12 17.91 15.86
C ALA A 32 0.77 17.86 17.36
N ALA A 33 -0.47 17.47 17.69
CA ALA A 33 -0.90 17.31 19.08
C ALA A 33 -0.12 16.21 19.83
N LEU A 34 0.11 15.07 19.19
CA LEU A 34 0.84 13.95 19.77
C LEU A 34 2.35 14.23 19.93
N GLN A 35 2.89 15.18 19.16
CA GLN A 35 4.30 15.58 19.20
C GLN A 35 4.52 16.92 19.97
N ALA A 36 3.46 17.54 20.47
CA ALA A 36 3.57 18.79 21.22
C ALA A 36 4.42 18.62 22.50
N ASP A 37 5.15 19.67 22.89
CA ASP A 37 6.04 19.68 24.07
C ASP A 37 5.31 19.33 25.37
N GLY A 38 4.00 19.61 25.48
CA GLY A 38 3.18 19.26 26.64
C GLY A 38 2.68 17.80 26.67
N MET A 39 2.92 17.02 25.62
CA MET A 39 2.52 15.62 25.56
C MET A 39 3.55 14.73 26.27
N THR A 40 3.24 14.26 27.47
CA THR A 40 4.14 13.32 28.18
C THR A 40 4.08 11.91 27.57
N ASP A 41 5.09 11.09 27.89
CA ASP A 41 5.11 9.68 27.43
C ASP A 41 3.94 8.87 28.01
N GLU A 42 3.55 9.19 29.26
CA GLU A 42 2.42 8.56 29.95
C GLU A 42 1.11 8.87 29.24
N ASN A 43 0.85 10.14 28.94
CA ASN A 43 -0.35 10.58 28.24
C ASN A 43 -0.43 9.96 26.83
N PHE A 44 0.71 9.92 26.12
CA PHE A 44 0.79 9.28 24.82
C PHE A 44 0.43 7.79 24.90
N GLN A 45 0.96 7.05 25.90
CA GLN A 45 0.61 5.65 26.11
C GLN A 45 -0.87 5.45 26.42
N VAL A 46 -1.48 6.34 27.22
CA VAL A 46 -2.92 6.30 27.52
C VAL A 46 -3.74 6.44 26.23
N ILE A 47 -3.36 7.37 25.35
CA ILE A 47 -4.03 7.57 24.05
C ILE A 47 -3.90 6.31 23.19
N VAL A 48 -2.70 5.78 23.03
CA VAL A 48 -2.46 4.57 22.24
C VAL A 48 -3.27 3.39 22.78
N ARG A 49 -3.27 3.16 24.09
CA ARG A 49 -4.04 2.08 24.73
C ARG A 49 -5.55 2.28 24.62
N ARG A 50 -6.02 3.51 24.51
CA ARG A 50 -7.45 3.79 24.30
C ARG A 50 -7.91 3.42 22.89
N VAL A 51 -7.04 3.62 21.89
CA VAL A 51 -7.29 3.23 20.49
C VAL A 51 -7.05 1.72 20.29
N MET A 52 -6.04 1.18 20.98
CA MET A 52 -5.65 -0.23 20.94
C MET A 52 -5.58 -0.81 22.36
N PRO A 53 -6.67 -1.32 22.91
CA PRO A 53 -6.66 -1.91 24.27
C PRO A 53 -5.68 -3.08 24.44
N ASN A 54 -5.46 -3.87 23.39
CA ASN A 54 -4.60 -5.05 23.36
C ASN A 54 -3.19 -4.79 22.83
N VAL A 55 -2.75 -3.52 22.80
CA VAL A 55 -1.40 -3.17 22.30
C VAL A 55 -0.31 -3.88 23.10
N THR A 56 0.55 -4.61 22.41
CA THR A 56 1.71 -5.27 23.03
C THR A 56 2.81 -4.26 23.37
N THR A 57 3.72 -4.66 24.26
CA THR A 57 4.87 -3.82 24.62
C THR A 57 5.75 -3.49 23.40
N ALA A 58 5.93 -4.44 22.47
CA ALA A 58 6.74 -4.24 21.27
C ALA A 58 6.08 -3.21 20.32
N GLN A 59 4.78 -3.30 20.11
CA GLN A 59 4.00 -2.35 19.30
C GLN A 59 4.00 -0.94 19.92
N LEU A 60 3.78 -0.86 21.23
CA LEU A 60 3.82 0.41 21.96
C LEU A 60 5.22 1.06 21.87
N ASN A 61 6.29 0.28 21.97
CA ASN A 61 7.66 0.76 21.84
C ASN A 61 7.94 1.32 20.45
N LEU A 62 7.37 0.71 19.38
CA LEU A 62 7.44 1.27 18.03
C LEU A 62 6.81 2.67 17.98
N PHE A 63 5.61 2.84 18.50
CA PHE A 63 4.90 4.13 18.49
C PHE A 63 5.65 5.19 19.28
N ARG A 64 6.19 4.83 20.46
CA ARG A 64 7.05 5.70 21.26
C ARG A 64 8.32 6.09 20.53
N LEU A 65 8.96 5.15 19.83
CA LEU A 65 10.16 5.42 19.03
C LEU A 65 9.87 6.42 17.91
N LEU A 66 8.78 6.24 17.16
CA LEU A 66 8.37 7.17 16.11
C LEU A 66 8.10 8.57 16.67
N ARG A 67 7.40 8.67 17.82
CA ARG A 67 7.16 9.93 18.50
C ARG A 67 8.48 10.60 18.93
N ARG A 68 9.36 9.88 19.63
CA ARG A 68 10.66 10.42 20.11
C ARG A 68 11.58 10.88 18.99
N LYS A 69 11.44 10.30 17.79
CA LYS A 69 12.19 10.69 16.60
C LYS A 69 11.46 11.73 15.74
N SER A 70 10.31 12.25 16.20
CA SER A 70 9.45 13.19 15.46
C SER A 70 9.05 12.66 14.07
N ARG A 71 8.81 11.34 13.98
CA ARG A 71 8.50 10.63 12.74
C ARG A 71 7.09 10.03 12.70
N LEU A 72 6.18 10.50 13.56
CA LEU A 72 4.78 10.04 13.53
C LEU A 72 4.09 10.34 12.21
N SER A 73 4.49 11.41 11.51
CA SER A 73 3.97 11.74 10.17
C SER A 73 4.21 10.67 9.12
N LEU A 74 5.17 9.76 9.34
CA LEU A 74 5.43 8.62 8.46
C LEU A 74 4.48 7.43 8.70
N GLY A 75 3.51 7.55 9.62
CA GLY A 75 2.57 6.47 9.93
C GLY A 75 1.86 5.90 8.71
N PRO A 76 1.27 6.72 7.82
CA PRO A 76 0.62 6.23 6.60
C PRO A 76 1.59 5.50 5.64
N ASP A 77 2.81 6.01 5.47
CA ASP A 77 3.82 5.38 4.62
C ASP A 77 4.28 4.04 5.20
N ILE A 78 4.50 3.99 6.52
CA ILE A 78 4.82 2.76 7.25
C ILE A 78 3.69 1.74 7.10
N ALA A 79 2.44 2.18 7.19
CA ALA A 79 1.27 1.30 7.04
C ALA A 79 1.17 0.73 5.63
N SER A 80 1.35 1.56 4.61
CA SER A 80 1.36 1.14 3.21
C SER A 80 2.44 0.10 2.96
N PHE A 81 3.66 0.38 3.38
CA PHE A 81 4.81 -0.52 3.21
C PHE A 81 4.65 -1.83 3.99
N PHE A 82 4.14 -1.76 5.22
CA PHE A 82 3.91 -2.96 6.03
C PHE A 82 2.86 -3.87 5.41
N ARG A 83 1.75 -3.31 4.88
CA ARG A 83 0.74 -4.08 4.13
C ARG A 83 1.34 -4.81 2.94
N GLU A 84 2.19 -4.13 2.17
CA GLU A 84 2.88 -4.76 1.03
C GLU A 84 3.75 -5.94 1.46
N LEU A 85 4.49 -5.80 2.56
CA LEU A 85 5.31 -6.87 3.12
C LEU A 85 4.46 -8.06 3.59
N VAL A 86 3.32 -7.79 4.27
CA VAL A 86 2.38 -8.83 4.72
C VAL A 86 1.74 -9.55 3.55
N ASP A 87 1.31 -8.81 2.52
CA ASP A 87 0.75 -9.40 1.31
C ASP A 87 1.77 -10.31 0.62
N ASN A 88 3.03 -9.89 0.51
CA ASN A 88 4.10 -10.71 -0.03
C ASN A 88 4.33 -12.00 0.78
N GLU A 89 4.31 -11.92 2.11
CA GLU A 89 4.44 -13.07 3.01
C GLU A 89 3.27 -14.06 2.85
N ARG A 90 2.07 -13.53 2.61
CA ARG A 90 0.85 -14.33 2.33
C ARG A 90 0.76 -14.84 0.90
N GLY A 91 1.73 -14.52 0.04
CA GLY A 91 1.68 -14.86 -1.39
C GLY A 91 0.59 -14.10 -2.16
N ILE A 92 0.17 -12.95 -1.66
CA ILE A 92 -0.82 -12.08 -2.31
C ILE A 92 -0.07 -10.99 -3.08
N ALA A 93 -0.48 -10.74 -4.32
CA ALA A 93 -0.02 -9.60 -5.12
C ALA A 93 -1.18 -8.65 -5.39
N ARG A 94 -1.03 -7.38 -5.03
CA ARG A 94 -2.02 -6.35 -5.38
C ARG A 94 -1.67 -5.75 -6.73
N ALA A 95 -2.60 -5.82 -7.66
CA ALA A 95 -2.49 -5.21 -8.97
C ALA A 95 -3.41 -3.98 -9.06
N VAL A 96 -2.84 -2.82 -9.39
CA VAL A 96 -3.62 -1.63 -9.75
C VAL A 96 -3.76 -1.61 -11.27
N VAL A 97 -5.00 -1.69 -11.74
CA VAL A 97 -5.33 -1.74 -13.17
C VAL A 97 -6.05 -0.46 -13.56
N THR A 98 -5.42 0.32 -14.44
CA THR A 98 -6.04 1.50 -15.02
C THR A 98 -6.63 1.15 -16.38
N SER A 99 -7.89 1.48 -16.59
CA SER A 99 -8.64 1.26 -17.84
C SER A 99 -9.31 2.56 -18.30
N ALA A 100 -9.64 2.66 -19.61
CA ALA A 100 -10.36 3.82 -20.14
C ALA A 100 -11.85 3.85 -19.72
N VAL A 101 -12.41 2.70 -19.39
CA VAL A 101 -13.81 2.48 -18.96
C VAL A 101 -13.84 1.55 -17.76
N GLU A 102 -14.94 1.54 -17.03
CA GLU A 102 -15.13 0.56 -15.94
C GLU A 102 -15.01 -0.88 -16.46
N LEU A 103 -14.32 -1.70 -15.69
CA LEU A 103 -14.24 -3.14 -15.92
C LEU A 103 -15.42 -3.82 -15.22
N ASP A 104 -16.16 -4.63 -15.97
CA ASP A 104 -17.16 -5.51 -15.39
C ASP A 104 -16.51 -6.61 -14.52
N ALA A 105 -17.30 -7.23 -13.65
CA ALA A 105 -16.82 -8.25 -12.70
C ALA A 105 -16.18 -9.46 -13.42
N ASP A 106 -16.70 -9.84 -14.59
CA ASP A 106 -16.19 -10.98 -15.34
C ASP A 106 -14.80 -10.70 -15.92
N ARG A 107 -14.60 -9.50 -16.47
CA ARG A 107 -13.28 -9.07 -16.98
C ARG A 107 -12.27 -8.90 -15.85
N GLN A 108 -12.70 -8.38 -14.72
CA GLN A 108 -11.84 -8.28 -13.54
C GLN A 108 -11.39 -9.67 -13.09
N ALA A 109 -12.31 -10.63 -12.96
CA ALA A 109 -12.00 -12.00 -12.56
C ALA A 109 -11.08 -12.73 -13.58
N GLN A 110 -11.26 -12.51 -14.87
CA GLN A 110 -10.39 -13.04 -15.92
C GLN A 110 -8.96 -12.46 -15.79
N LEU A 111 -8.87 -11.15 -15.54
CA LEU A 111 -7.59 -10.47 -15.36
C LEU A 111 -6.86 -10.97 -14.12
N GLU A 112 -7.57 -11.13 -12.99
CA GLU A 112 -7.01 -11.70 -11.75
C GLU A 112 -6.41 -13.08 -11.99
N ARG A 113 -7.14 -13.97 -12.66
CA ARG A 113 -6.65 -15.33 -12.99
C ARG A 113 -5.39 -15.28 -13.84
N ARG A 114 -5.40 -14.47 -14.90
CA ARG A 114 -4.25 -14.33 -15.79
C ARG A 114 -3.01 -13.80 -15.08
N LEU A 115 -3.20 -12.77 -14.23
CA LEU A 115 -2.12 -12.20 -13.45
C LEU A 115 -1.62 -13.19 -12.37
N ALA A 116 -2.51 -14.01 -11.81
CA ALA A 116 -2.14 -15.07 -10.87
C ALA A 116 -1.29 -16.15 -11.56
N GLU A 117 -1.64 -16.55 -12.78
CA GLU A 117 -0.83 -17.48 -13.58
C GLU A 117 0.56 -16.93 -13.91
N GLU A 118 0.65 -15.63 -14.26
CA GLU A 118 1.93 -14.99 -14.60
C GLU A 118 2.84 -14.75 -13.38
N THR A 119 2.25 -14.48 -12.20
CA THR A 119 3.02 -14.14 -10.98
C THR A 119 3.26 -15.33 -10.06
N GLY A 120 2.50 -16.41 -10.20
CA GLY A 120 2.50 -17.55 -9.28
C GLY A 120 1.94 -17.19 -7.89
N LYS A 121 1.24 -16.06 -7.75
CA LYS A 121 0.66 -15.56 -6.49
C LYS A 121 -0.86 -15.39 -6.63
N GLN A 122 -1.55 -15.34 -5.50
CA GLN A 122 -2.93 -14.89 -5.49
C GLN A 122 -2.96 -13.39 -5.82
N VAL A 123 -3.71 -12.99 -6.85
CA VAL A 123 -3.79 -11.58 -7.27
C VAL A 123 -5.12 -10.98 -6.88
N THR A 124 -5.09 -9.80 -6.28
CA THR A 124 -6.28 -8.94 -6.06
C THR A 124 -6.15 -7.71 -6.95
N VAL A 125 -7.16 -7.42 -7.74
CA VAL A 125 -7.18 -6.29 -8.68
C VAL A 125 -7.96 -5.11 -8.10
N GLU A 126 -7.29 -3.97 -8.01
CA GLU A 126 -7.92 -2.65 -7.79
C GLU A 126 -8.04 -1.93 -9.14
N THR A 127 -9.27 -1.54 -9.52
CA THR A 127 -9.52 -0.88 -10.80
C THR A 127 -9.56 0.64 -10.64
N LYS A 128 -8.91 1.35 -11.59
CA LYS A 128 -9.00 2.81 -11.75
C LYS A 128 -9.44 3.15 -13.15
N VAL A 129 -10.33 4.13 -13.28
CA VAL A 129 -10.79 4.60 -14.59
C VAL A 129 -10.04 5.88 -14.95
N ASP A 130 -9.35 5.86 -16.09
CA ASP A 130 -8.70 7.03 -16.70
C ASP A 130 -8.99 7.08 -18.20
N PRO A 131 -9.96 7.88 -18.63
CA PRO A 131 -10.29 8.03 -20.07
C PRO A 131 -9.12 8.54 -20.92
N SER A 132 -8.10 9.14 -20.32
CA SER A 132 -6.95 9.71 -21.04
C SER A 132 -6.06 8.67 -21.74
N ILE A 133 -6.15 7.39 -21.35
CA ILE A 133 -5.39 6.29 -21.98
C ILE A 133 -5.95 5.87 -23.35
N LEU A 134 -7.14 6.38 -23.73
CA LEU A 134 -7.87 6.11 -24.98
C LEU A 134 -8.34 4.65 -25.16
N GLY A 135 -7.83 3.70 -24.38
CA GLY A 135 -8.15 2.27 -24.44
C GLY A 135 -6.98 1.40 -24.04
N GLY A 136 -7.25 0.10 -23.86
CA GLY A 136 -6.28 -0.84 -23.31
C GLY A 136 -6.23 -0.79 -21.79
N LEU A 137 -5.20 -1.41 -21.21
CA LEU A 137 -4.98 -1.51 -19.76
C LEU A 137 -3.56 -1.10 -19.41
N ILE A 138 -3.42 -0.40 -18.29
CA ILE A 138 -2.13 -0.22 -17.62
C ILE A 138 -2.21 -1.02 -16.33
N VAL A 139 -1.31 -1.97 -16.14
CA VAL A 139 -1.26 -2.86 -14.98
C VAL A 139 0.00 -2.59 -14.18
N ARG A 140 -0.16 -2.30 -12.90
CA ARG A 140 0.96 -2.15 -11.96
C ARG A 140 0.84 -3.19 -10.84
N ILE A 141 1.89 -4.00 -10.67
CA ILE A 141 2.01 -5.00 -9.60
C ILE A 141 3.32 -4.73 -8.88
N GLY A 142 3.26 -4.24 -7.66
CA GLY A 142 4.46 -3.77 -6.96
C GLY A 142 5.23 -2.75 -7.79
N ASP A 143 6.51 -3.01 -8.04
CA ASP A 143 7.39 -2.14 -8.86
C ASP A 143 7.25 -2.37 -10.37
N ARG A 144 6.54 -3.42 -10.77
CA ARG A 144 6.39 -3.76 -12.19
C ARG A 144 5.21 -3.02 -12.81
N LEU A 145 5.46 -2.24 -13.87
CA LEU A 145 4.45 -1.55 -14.66
C LEU A 145 4.40 -2.14 -16.08
N VAL A 146 3.22 -2.56 -16.50
CA VAL A 146 2.94 -3.02 -17.87
C VAL A 146 1.94 -2.05 -18.50
N ASP A 147 2.38 -1.23 -19.43
CA ASP A 147 1.55 -0.27 -20.16
C ASP A 147 1.10 -0.87 -21.51
N GLY A 148 -0.11 -1.42 -21.53
CA GLY A 148 -0.79 -1.93 -22.72
C GLY A 148 -1.76 -0.93 -23.36
N SER A 149 -1.69 0.37 -23.01
CA SER A 149 -2.60 1.39 -23.51
C SER A 149 -2.43 1.64 -25.00
N THR A 150 -3.53 2.03 -25.65
CA THR A 150 -3.51 2.46 -27.07
C THR A 150 -2.56 3.63 -27.29
N ARG A 151 -2.46 4.54 -26.32
CA ARG A 151 -1.50 5.68 -26.34
C ARG A 151 -0.05 5.19 -26.38
N ALA A 152 0.31 4.19 -25.58
CA ALA A 152 1.68 3.64 -25.59
C ALA A 152 2.00 2.95 -26.92
N ARG A 153 1.05 2.18 -27.49
CA ARG A 153 1.20 1.54 -28.80
C ARG A 153 1.38 2.53 -29.92
N LEU A 154 0.60 3.62 -29.94
CA LEU A 154 0.75 4.69 -30.95
C LEU A 154 2.10 5.39 -30.82
N ARG A 155 2.58 5.68 -29.62
CA ARG A 155 3.91 6.26 -29.40
C ARG A 155 5.03 5.33 -29.89
N ALA A 156 4.94 4.05 -29.60
CA ALA A 156 5.91 3.05 -30.05
C ALA A 156 5.94 2.97 -31.59
N LEU A 157 4.77 2.91 -32.23
CA LEU A 157 4.66 2.88 -33.70
C LEU A 157 5.26 4.14 -34.34
N ARG A 158 4.92 5.32 -33.83
CA ARG A 158 5.51 6.58 -34.30
C ARG A 158 7.04 6.56 -34.21
N SER A 159 7.60 6.14 -33.07
CA SER A 159 9.06 6.06 -32.89
C SER A 159 9.72 5.05 -33.83
N GLN A 160 9.03 3.94 -34.18
CA GLN A 160 9.52 2.98 -35.17
C GLN A 160 9.54 3.58 -36.56
N LEU A 161 8.50 4.32 -36.95
CA LEU A 161 8.45 5.01 -38.28
C LEU A 161 9.51 6.10 -38.38
N GLU A 162 9.72 6.89 -37.33
CA GLU A 162 10.77 7.92 -37.31
C GLU A 162 12.18 7.33 -37.46
N ARG A 163 12.43 6.13 -36.88
CA ARG A 163 13.73 5.43 -37.04
C ARG A 163 13.90 4.75 -38.40
N ALA A 164 12.82 4.33 -39.03
CA ALA A 164 12.86 3.71 -40.36
C ALA A 164 12.98 4.73 -41.50
N ALA A 165 12.73 6.01 -41.22
CA ALA A 165 12.84 7.11 -42.20
C ALA A 165 14.21 7.80 -42.23
N LEU A 166 15.15 7.35 -41.39
CA LEU A 166 16.56 7.76 -41.33
C LEU A 166 17.48 6.73 -41.98
#